data_3a9c24e6c809335473f8c35d9b0071cf
#
_entry.id   3a9c24e6c809335473f8c35d9b0071cf
#
_cell.length_a   1.000
_cell.length_b   1.000
_cell.length_c   1.000
_cell.angle_alpha   90.00
_cell.angle_beta   90.00
_cell.angle_gamma   90.00
#
_symmetry.space_group_name_H-M   'P 1'
#
loop_
_entity.id
_entity.type
_entity.pdbx_description
1 polymer ?
#
loop_
_entity_poly.entity_id
_entity_poly.type
_entity_poly.pdbx_seq_one_letter_code
_entity_poly.pdbx_strand_id
1 'polypeptide(L)'
;MTAGTEIALYLIQNLGTLLLTLIALRGMLHASRANFYNPISQLIVKITNPLLAPLRGVLPAKGRIDWAVLVMAVLIQIIILLGIAWLVGERWSLPNPLTLVGWGIIGVLGLVTNLTFFVLIAMIIISWVAAGSQHPAIELIRQIAEPIMSPFRALLPNMGGIDFSPILLFVTINIVQIGLRHA
;
A
#
# COMPACT_ATOMS: atom_id res chain seq x y z
N MET A 1 -6.76 -27.65 14.10
CA MET A 1 -6.00 -26.53 14.69
C MET A 1 -6.53 -26.27 16.08
N THR A 2 -5.73 -25.85 17.04
CA THR A 2 -6.21 -25.45 18.36
C THR A 2 -6.71 -24.00 18.32
N ALA A 3 -7.63 -23.63 19.23
CA ALA A 3 -8.10 -22.25 19.33
C ALA A 3 -6.94 -21.23 19.51
N GLY A 4 -5.89 -21.63 20.23
CA GLY A 4 -4.68 -20.81 20.37
C GLY A 4 -3.95 -20.54 19.05
N THR A 5 -3.87 -21.55 18.17
CA THR A 5 -3.25 -21.41 16.84
C THR A 5 -4.08 -20.46 15.96
N GLU A 6 -5.41 -20.55 16.00
CA GLU A 6 -6.30 -19.67 15.25
C GLU A 6 -6.19 -18.21 15.69
N ILE A 7 -6.14 -17.98 17.00
CA ILE A 7 -5.94 -16.65 17.57
C ILE A 7 -4.57 -16.09 17.14
N ALA A 8 -3.52 -16.90 17.21
CA ALA A 8 -2.18 -16.46 16.82
C ALA A 8 -2.11 -16.12 15.31
N LEU A 9 -2.74 -16.93 14.45
CA LEU A 9 -2.85 -16.64 13.02
C LEU A 9 -3.59 -15.33 12.76
N TYR A 10 -4.74 -15.15 13.44
CA TYR A 10 -5.51 -13.91 13.33
C TYR A 10 -4.68 -12.69 13.73
N LEU A 11 -3.93 -12.76 14.83
CA LEU A 11 -3.08 -11.66 15.29
C LEU A 11 -1.94 -11.36 14.30
N ILE A 12 -1.22 -12.38 13.83
CA ILE A 12 -0.13 -12.19 12.87
C ILE A 12 -0.67 -11.58 11.58
N GLN A 13 -1.76 -12.07 11.04
CA GLN A 13 -2.35 -11.55 9.82
C GLN A 13 -2.82 -10.10 9.98
N ASN A 14 -3.60 -9.81 11.00
CA ASN A 14 -4.21 -8.48 11.13
C ASN A 14 -3.22 -7.41 11.61
N LEU A 15 -2.41 -7.70 12.65
CA LEU A 15 -1.41 -6.73 13.12
C LEU A 15 -0.27 -6.55 12.11
N GLY A 16 0.16 -7.65 11.47
CA GLY A 16 1.15 -7.59 10.40
C GLY A 16 0.67 -6.79 9.20
N THR A 17 -0.56 -7.05 8.74
CA THR A 17 -1.16 -6.28 7.62
C THR A 17 -1.37 -4.82 8.00
N LEU A 18 -1.77 -4.51 9.24
CA LEU A 18 -1.91 -3.13 9.70
C LEU A 18 -0.56 -2.40 9.64
N LEU A 19 0.50 -3.02 10.15
CA LEU A 19 1.84 -2.46 10.11
C LEU A 19 2.31 -2.26 8.66
N LEU A 20 2.12 -3.27 7.82
CA LEU A 20 2.46 -3.21 6.39
C LEU A 20 1.69 -2.09 5.68
N THR A 21 0.40 -1.91 6.02
CA THR A 21 -0.44 -0.81 5.50
C THR A 21 0.14 0.55 5.86
N LEU A 22 0.60 0.75 7.10
CA LEU A 22 1.23 2.02 7.51
C LEU A 22 2.53 2.29 6.74
N ILE A 23 3.35 1.26 6.52
CA ILE A 23 4.57 1.37 5.71
C ILE A 23 4.24 1.66 4.24
N ALA A 24 3.23 0.98 3.67
CA ALA A 24 2.79 1.21 2.29
C ALA A 24 2.22 2.64 2.12
N LEU A 25 1.36 3.10 3.04
CA LEU A 25 0.85 4.48 3.04
C LEU A 25 1.98 5.49 3.10
N ARG A 26 3.00 5.27 3.92
CA ARG A 26 4.19 6.13 3.95
C ARG A 26 4.88 6.19 2.59
N GLY A 27 5.02 5.05 1.91
CA GLY A 27 5.57 4.98 0.55
C GLY A 27 4.72 5.77 -0.45
N MET A 28 3.40 5.63 -0.38
CA MET A 28 2.46 6.36 -1.24
C MET A 28 2.52 7.87 -1.00
N LEU A 29 2.57 8.32 0.26
CA LEU A 29 2.74 9.73 0.62
C LEU A 29 4.06 10.31 0.06
N HIS A 30 5.15 9.55 0.16
CA HIS A 30 6.44 9.97 -0.39
C HIS A 30 6.40 10.03 -1.93
N ALA A 31 5.87 9.02 -2.59
CA ALA A 31 5.78 8.94 -4.05
C ALA A 31 4.90 10.04 -4.65
N SER A 32 3.80 10.40 -3.97
CA SER A 32 2.89 11.48 -4.37
C SER A 32 3.38 12.87 -3.96
N ARG A 33 4.49 12.98 -3.21
CA ARG A 33 4.99 14.24 -2.63
C ARG A 33 3.92 14.94 -1.78
N ALA A 34 3.14 14.15 -1.03
CA ALA A 34 2.10 14.67 -0.17
C ALA A 34 2.66 15.60 0.91
N ASN A 35 1.80 16.52 1.38
CA ASN A 35 2.18 17.52 2.36
C ASN A 35 2.64 16.87 3.66
N PHE A 36 3.94 17.02 3.97
CA PHE A 36 4.56 16.50 5.19
C PHE A 36 4.00 17.14 6.47
N TYR A 37 3.56 18.40 6.41
CA TYR A 37 3.02 19.12 7.58
C TYR A 37 1.57 18.72 7.92
N ASN A 38 0.94 17.90 7.09
CA ASN A 38 -0.36 17.33 7.40
C ASN A 38 -0.26 16.45 8.66
N PRO A 39 -1.16 16.60 9.66
CA PRO A 39 -1.08 15.86 10.92
C PRO A 39 -1.15 14.33 10.73
N ILE A 40 -1.88 13.85 9.72
CA ILE A 40 -1.95 12.41 9.41
C ILE A 40 -0.63 11.91 8.81
N SER A 41 -0.01 12.68 7.91
CA SER A 41 1.32 12.36 7.39
C SER A 41 2.34 12.27 8.51
N GLN A 42 2.34 13.23 9.45
CA GLN A 42 3.24 13.23 10.59
C GLN A 42 3.00 12.04 11.52
N LEU A 43 1.75 11.65 11.75
CA LEU A 43 1.41 10.47 12.56
C LEU A 43 1.98 9.20 11.92
N ILE A 44 1.75 8.99 10.63
CA ILE A 44 2.29 7.83 9.87
C ILE A 44 3.82 7.83 9.95
N VAL A 45 4.45 8.97 9.73
CA VAL A 45 5.92 9.11 9.83
C VAL A 45 6.42 8.79 11.23
N LYS A 46 5.76 9.30 12.28
CA LYS A 46 6.15 9.06 13.68
C LYS A 46 6.09 7.57 14.05
N ILE A 47 5.03 6.88 13.65
CA ILE A 47 4.85 5.45 13.95
C ILE A 47 5.87 4.60 13.17
N THR A 48 6.11 4.93 11.90
CA THR A 48 6.96 4.10 11.03
C THR A 48 8.45 4.43 11.11
N ASN A 49 8.84 5.59 11.65
CA ASN A 49 10.24 6.01 11.75
C ASN A 49 11.14 5.02 12.51
N PRO A 50 10.77 4.49 13.69
CA PRO A 50 11.64 3.59 14.42
C PRO A 50 11.99 2.32 13.62
N LEU A 51 11.07 1.84 12.79
CA LEU A 51 11.28 0.68 11.93
C LEU A 51 12.21 0.98 10.74
N LEU A 52 12.08 2.19 10.17
CA LEU A 52 12.84 2.60 8.99
C LEU A 52 14.23 3.18 9.32
N ALA A 53 14.44 3.64 10.55
CA ALA A 53 15.68 4.27 10.98
C ALA A 53 16.94 3.42 10.66
N PRO A 54 16.98 2.09 10.98
CA PRO A 54 18.16 1.28 10.69
C PRO A 54 18.44 1.13 9.19
N LEU A 55 17.40 1.10 8.34
CA LEU A 55 17.57 0.96 6.89
C LEU A 55 17.97 2.28 6.21
N ARG A 56 17.58 3.41 6.76
CA ARG A 56 17.86 4.73 6.14
C ARG A 56 19.33 5.13 6.15
N GLY A 57 20.13 4.53 7.02
CA GLY A 57 21.59 4.70 7.01
C GLY A 57 22.24 4.11 5.76
N VAL A 58 21.61 3.08 5.16
CA VAL A 58 22.15 2.31 4.02
C VAL A 58 21.35 2.59 2.74
N LEU A 59 20.03 2.78 2.86
CA LEU A 59 19.09 2.92 1.75
C LEU A 59 18.42 4.31 1.76
N PRO A 60 19.03 5.30 1.11
CA PRO A 60 18.45 6.64 1.06
C PRO A 60 17.22 6.70 0.16
N ALA A 61 16.31 7.63 0.47
CA ALA A 61 15.24 7.99 -0.45
C ALA A 61 15.83 8.74 -1.66
N LYS A 62 15.44 8.33 -2.88
CA LYS A 62 15.90 8.97 -4.11
C LYS A 62 14.71 9.33 -5.00
N GLY A 63 14.48 10.61 -5.19
CA GLY A 63 13.39 11.11 -6.02
C GLY A 63 12.01 10.79 -5.43
N ARG A 64 11.21 10.01 -6.14
CA ARG A 64 9.87 9.54 -5.71
C ARG A 64 9.90 8.17 -5.03
N ILE A 65 11.07 7.55 -4.95
CA ILE A 65 11.24 6.19 -4.41
C ILE A 65 11.98 6.28 -3.09
N ASP A 66 11.37 5.74 -2.04
CA ASP A 66 12.01 5.52 -0.74
C ASP A 66 12.37 4.02 -0.64
N TRP A 67 13.64 3.70 -0.95
CA TRP A 67 14.13 2.33 -0.96
C TRP A 67 14.03 1.66 0.41
N ALA A 68 14.22 2.42 1.49
CA ALA A 68 14.08 1.88 2.84
C ALA A 68 12.63 1.42 3.11
N VAL A 69 11.64 2.16 2.62
CA VAL A 69 10.22 1.79 2.72
C VAL A 69 9.93 0.53 1.93
N LEU A 70 10.41 0.43 0.68
CA LEU A 70 10.18 -0.76 -0.16
C LEU A 70 10.78 -2.02 0.45
N VAL A 71 12.04 -1.95 0.86
CA VAL A 71 12.74 -3.09 1.48
C VAL A 71 12.05 -3.48 2.80
N MET A 72 11.68 -2.51 3.65
CA MET A 72 10.98 -2.79 4.89
C MET A 72 9.62 -3.43 4.64
N ALA A 73 8.86 -2.97 3.64
CA ALA A 73 7.58 -3.56 3.29
C ALA A 73 7.72 -5.04 2.89
N VAL A 74 8.70 -5.36 2.04
CA VAL A 74 8.98 -6.74 1.63
C VAL A 74 9.43 -7.59 2.83
N LEU A 75 10.28 -7.08 3.70
CA LEU A 75 10.73 -7.79 4.90
C LEU A 75 9.56 -8.09 5.84
N ILE A 76 8.68 -7.12 6.10
CA ILE A 76 7.48 -7.34 6.94
C ILE A 76 6.57 -8.39 6.30
N GLN A 77 6.35 -8.33 4.99
CA GLN A 77 5.53 -9.32 4.28
C GLN A 77 6.13 -10.73 4.38
N ILE A 78 7.45 -10.87 4.25
CA ILE A 78 8.14 -12.15 4.43
C ILE A 78 7.98 -12.66 5.87
N ILE A 79 8.11 -11.80 6.87
CA ILE A 79 7.93 -12.17 8.28
C ILE A 79 6.49 -12.67 8.52
N ILE A 80 5.49 -12.00 7.94
CA ILE A 80 4.08 -12.45 8.03
C ILE A 80 3.93 -13.84 7.40
N LEU A 81 4.45 -14.05 6.19
CA LEU A 81 4.38 -15.34 5.49
C LEU A 81 5.03 -16.46 6.29
N LEU A 82 6.25 -16.23 6.82
CA LEU A 82 6.96 -17.21 7.63
C LEU A 82 6.25 -17.50 8.95
N GLY A 83 5.69 -16.48 9.60
CA GLY A 83 4.91 -16.63 10.83
C GLY A 83 3.65 -17.47 10.61
N ILE A 84 2.93 -17.26 9.51
CA ILE A 84 1.77 -18.06 9.12
C ILE A 84 2.20 -19.52 8.86
N ALA A 85 3.23 -19.72 8.05
CA ALA A 85 3.74 -21.04 7.70
C ALA A 85 4.16 -21.84 8.94
N TRP A 86 4.84 -21.19 9.88
CA TRP A 86 5.25 -21.82 11.15
C TRP A 86 4.05 -22.25 12.01
N LEU A 87 3.00 -21.43 12.09
CA LEU A 87 1.81 -21.74 12.89
C LEU A 87 0.92 -22.82 12.27
N VAL A 88 0.81 -22.87 10.96
CA VAL A 88 0.00 -23.89 10.25
C VAL A 88 0.63 -25.28 10.37
N GLY A 89 1.92 -25.35 10.71
CA GLY A 89 2.60 -26.61 10.97
C GLY A 89 2.78 -27.48 9.72
N GLU A 90 2.57 -26.89 8.54
CA GLU A 90 2.95 -27.56 7.31
C GLU A 90 4.47 -27.77 7.35
N ARG A 91 4.90 -28.99 7.01
CA ARG A 91 6.32 -29.28 6.74
C ARG A 91 6.73 -28.53 5.46
N TRP A 92 6.74 -27.22 5.55
CA TRP A 92 7.29 -26.39 4.50
C TRP A 92 8.78 -26.69 4.45
N SER A 93 9.19 -27.41 3.44
CA SER A 93 10.53 -27.18 2.93
C SER A 93 10.56 -25.69 2.63
N LEU A 94 11.30 -24.92 3.42
CA LEU A 94 11.42 -23.48 3.24
C LEU A 94 11.62 -23.22 1.75
N PRO A 95 10.78 -22.41 1.10
CA PRO A 95 10.94 -22.15 -0.32
C PRO A 95 12.33 -21.54 -0.54
N ASN A 96 12.86 -21.71 -1.73
CA ASN A 96 14.09 -21.05 -2.12
C ASN A 96 14.00 -19.56 -1.72
N PRO A 97 15.04 -18.96 -1.12
CA PRO A 97 15.05 -17.55 -0.71
C PRO A 97 14.58 -16.59 -1.81
N LEU A 98 14.89 -16.88 -3.07
CA LEU A 98 14.43 -16.08 -4.22
C LEU A 98 12.91 -16.13 -4.38
N THR A 99 12.31 -17.31 -4.22
CA THR A 99 10.85 -17.49 -4.28
C THR A 99 10.17 -16.75 -3.11
N LEU A 100 10.75 -16.81 -1.92
CA LEU A 100 10.23 -16.11 -0.75
C LEU A 100 10.23 -14.59 -0.93
N VAL A 101 11.31 -14.04 -1.50
CA VAL A 101 11.38 -12.62 -1.87
C VAL A 101 10.34 -12.28 -2.94
N GLY A 102 10.18 -13.15 -3.95
CA GLY A 102 9.13 -12.99 -4.98
C GLY A 102 7.73 -12.89 -4.38
N TRP A 103 7.36 -13.81 -3.50
CA TRP A 103 6.06 -13.77 -2.79
C TRP A 103 5.93 -12.53 -1.89
N GLY A 104 7.02 -12.10 -1.25
CA GLY A 104 7.07 -10.85 -0.49
C GLY A 104 6.73 -9.64 -1.35
N ILE A 105 7.33 -9.54 -2.54
CA ILE A 105 7.09 -8.45 -3.50
C ILE A 105 5.65 -8.50 -4.01
N ILE A 106 5.14 -9.68 -4.42
CA ILE A 106 3.78 -9.86 -4.89
C ILE A 106 2.77 -9.45 -3.82
N GLY A 107 2.98 -9.85 -2.56
CA GLY A 107 2.12 -9.48 -1.44
C GLY A 107 2.09 -7.96 -1.20
N VAL A 108 3.24 -7.30 -1.24
CA VAL A 108 3.33 -5.82 -1.13
C VAL A 108 2.63 -5.13 -2.30
N LEU A 109 2.85 -5.59 -3.53
CA LEU A 109 2.18 -5.04 -4.72
C LEU A 109 0.67 -5.21 -4.62
N GLY A 110 0.19 -6.38 -4.18
CA GLY A 110 -1.23 -6.65 -3.95
C GLY A 110 -1.84 -5.68 -2.94
N LEU A 111 -1.15 -5.44 -1.81
CA LEU A 111 -1.59 -4.48 -0.80
C LEU A 111 -1.62 -3.05 -1.35
N VAL A 112 -0.56 -2.59 -2.02
CA VAL A 112 -0.50 -1.23 -2.59
C VAL A 112 -1.60 -1.04 -3.64
N THR A 113 -1.85 -2.04 -4.49
CA THR A 113 -2.93 -2.01 -5.49
C THR A 113 -4.30 -1.93 -4.81
N ASN A 114 -4.51 -2.67 -3.72
CA ASN A 114 -5.75 -2.62 -2.94
C ASN A 114 -5.94 -1.27 -2.24
N LEU A 115 -4.89 -0.71 -1.63
CA LEU A 115 -4.92 0.64 -1.05
C LEU A 115 -5.22 1.70 -2.10
N THR A 116 -4.63 1.59 -3.29
CA THR A 116 -4.92 2.49 -4.42
C THR A 116 -6.39 2.42 -4.80
N PHE A 117 -6.99 1.23 -4.87
CA PHE A 117 -8.41 1.05 -5.10
C PHE A 117 -9.27 1.79 -4.08
N PHE A 118 -8.99 1.65 -2.77
CA PHE A 118 -9.72 2.36 -1.72
C PHE A 118 -9.52 3.87 -1.76
N VAL A 119 -8.31 4.35 -2.05
CA VAL A 119 -8.02 5.78 -2.21
C VAL A 119 -8.86 6.39 -3.34
N LEU A 120 -9.01 5.67 -4.45
CA LEU A 120 -9.83 6.12 -5.58
C LEU A 120 -11.32 6.14 -5.26
N ILE A 121 -11.84 5.10 -4.60
CA ILE A 121 -13.23 5.10 -4.12
C ILE A 121 -13.46 6.29 -3.18
N ALA A 122 -12.59 6.49 -2.22
CA ALA A 122 -12.68 7.62 -1.30
C ALA A 122 -12.65 8.95 -2.06
N MET A 123 -11.78 9.10 -3.06
CA MET A 123 -11.70 10.31 -3.89
C MET A 123 -13.01 10.60 -4.63
N ILE A 124 -13.65 9.56 -5.21
CA ILE A 124 -14.95 9.71 -5.91
C ILE A 124 -16.03 10.15 -4.93
N ILE A 125 -16.13 9.50 -3.77
CA ILE A 125 -17.11 9.86 -2.74
C ILE A 125 -16.87 11.30 -2.26
N ILE A 126 -15.64 11.68 -1.99
CA ILE A 126 -15.25 13.03 -1.56
C ILE A 126 -15.62 14.07 -2.62
N SER A 127 -15.50 13.75 -3.91
CA SER A 127 -15.84 14.68 -4.98
C SER A 127 -17.33 15.04 -4.99
N TRP A 128 -18.19 14.15 -4.49
CA TRP A 128 -19.64 14.40 -4.42
C TRP A 128 -20.07 15.02 -3.09
N VAL A 129 -19.53 14.53 -1.98
CA VAL A 129 -20.01 14.87 -0.62
C VAL A 129 -19.25 16.04 -0.01
N ALA A 130 -18.00 16.23 -0.36
CA ALA A 130 -17.07 17.13 0.32
C ALA A 130 -16.16 17.90 -0.65
N ALA A 131 -16.70 18.34 -1.79
CA ALA A 131 -15.92 19.00 -2.86
C ALA A 131 -15.11 20.22 -2.39
N GLY A 132 -15.61 21.00 -1.42
CA GLY A 132 -14.96 22.19 -0.87
C GLY A 132 -14.25 21.98 0.48
N SER A 133 -14.21 20.75 1.01
CA SER A 133 -13.63 20.49 2.33
C SER A 133 -12.11 20.61 2.34
N GLN A 134 -11.58 21.28 3.38
CA GLN A 134 -10.15 21.41 3.66
C GLN A 134 -9.69 20.47 4.79
N HIS A 135 -10.46 19.41 5.09
CA HIS A 135 -10.09 18.46 6.13
C HIS A 135 -8.78 17.74 5.77
N PRO A 136 -7.81 17.63 6.69
CA PRO A 136 -6.49 17.06 6.43
C PRO A 136 -6.51 15.67 5.75
N ALA A 137 -7.44 14.79 6.14
CA ALA A 137 -7.59 13.47 5.53
C ALA A 137 -8.01 13.56 4.06
N ILE A 138 -8.93 14.48 3.73
CA ILE A 138 -9.42 14.69 2.38
C ILE A 138 -8.32 15.23 1.48
N GLU A 139 -7.53 16.16 1.99
CA GLU A 139 -6.38 16.72 1.29
C GLU A 139 -5.36 15.62 0.95
N LEU A 140 -5.03 14.74 1.90
CA LEU A 140 -4.11 13.62 1.65
C LEU A 140 -4.63 12.64 0.60
N ILE A 141 -5.93 12.28 0.66
CA ILE A 141 -6.54 11.41 -0.34
C ILE A 141 -6.41 12.02 -1.74
N ARG A 142 -6.68 13.33 -1.88
CA ARG A 142 -6.51 14.05 -3.15
C ARG A 142 -5.05 14.02 -3.61
N GLN A 143 -4.10 14.31 -2.72
CA GLN A 143 -2.68 14.34 -3.04
C GLN A 143 -2.12 12.98 -3.45
N ILE A 144 -2.64 11.88 -2.89
CA ILE A 144 -2.27 10.53 -3.29
C ILE A 144 -2.95 10.13 -4.60
N ALA A 145 -4.24 10.45 -4.78
CA ALA A 145 -5.01 10.07 -5.95
C ALA A 145 -4.57 10.81 -7.22
N GLU A 146 -4.27 12.10 -7.12
CA GLU A 146 -3.99 12.97 -8.27
C GLU A 146 -2.85 12.46 -9.17
N PRO A 147 -1.65 12.11 -8.68
CA PRO A 147 -0.58 11.61 -9.54
C PRO A 147 -0.90 10.24 -10.15
N ILE A 148 -1.81 9.47 -9.56
CA ILE A 148 -2.26 8.18 -10.08
C ILE A 148 -3.30 8.38 -11.18
N MET A 149 -4.20 9.35 -11.03
CA MET A 149 -5.27 9.65 -12.00
C MET A 149 -4.78 10.47 -13.21
N SER A 150 -3.78 11.32 -13.01
CA SER A 150 -3.27 12.26 -14.02
C SER A 150 -2.91 11.60 -15.37
N PRO A 151 -2.16 10.47 -15.43
CA PRO A 151 -1.86 9.82 -16.69
C PRO A 151 -3.11 9.28 -17.40
N PHE A 152 -4.11 8.83 -16.67
CA PHE A 152 -5.37 8.31 -17.24
C PHE A 152 -6.25 9.43 -17.78
N ARG A 153 -6.27 10.61 -17.12
CA ARG A 153 -6.92 11.81 -17.67
C ARG A 153 -6.29 12.27 -18.97
N ALA A 154 -4.98 12.16 -19.09
CA ALA A 154 -4.29 12.55 -20.32
C ALA A 154 -4.57 11.61 -21.52
N LEU A 155 -5.01 10.38 -21.27
CA LEU A 155 -5.38 9.40 -22.31
C LEU A 155 -6.81 9.60 -22.84
N LEU A 156 -7.67 10.28 -22.09
CA LEU A 156 -9.08 10.42 -22.43
C LEU A 156 -9.35 11.80 -23.03
N PRO A 157 -10.15 11.90 -24.10
CA PRO A 157 -10.61 13.18 -24.63
C PRO A 157 -11.57 13.86 -23.65
N ASN A 158 -11.63 15.19 -23.66
CA ASN A 158 -12.60 15.95 -22.87
C ASN A 158 -14.03 15.64 -23.32
N MET A 159 -14.78 14.92 -22.49
CA MET A 159 -16.17 14.49 -22.74
C MET A 159 -17.16 15.34 -21.95
N GLY A 160 -17.27 16.63 -22.30
CA GLY A 160 -18.34 17.48 -21.75
C GLY A 160 -18.31 17.70 -20.23
N GLY A 161 -17.13 17.64 -19.59
CA GLY A 161 -16.96 17.88 -18.14
C GLY A 161 -17.12 16.65 -17.25
N ILE A 162 -17.39 15.48 -17.81
CA ILE A 162 -17.43 14.20 -17.05
C ILE A 162 -16.06 13.55 -17.12
N ASP A 163 -15.50 13.22 -15.95
CA ASP A 163 -14.22 12.53 -15.81
C ASP A 163 -14.43 11.01 -15.79
N PHE A 164 -14.07 10.34 -16.90
CA PHE A 164 -14.13 8.88 -17.01
C PHE A 164 -12.81 8.18 -16.59
N SER A 165 -11.79 8.93 -16.22
CA SER A 165 -10.49 8.37 -15.82
C SER A 165 -10.58 7.40 -14.63
N PRO A 166 -11.45 7.58 -13.62
CA PRO A 166 -11.62 6.60 -12.56
C PRO A 166 -12.05 5.23 -13.06
N ILE A 167 -12.92 5.16 -14.06
CA ILE A 167 -13.38 3.87 -14.62
C ILE A 167 -12.23 3.12 -15.28
N LEU A 168 -11.45 3.80 -16.11
CA LEU A 168 -10.29 3.20 -16.78
C LEU A 168 -9.26 2.71 -15.75
N LEU A 169 -9.04 3.51 -14.71
CA LEU A 169 -8.12 3.16 -13.63
C LEU A 169 -8.63 1.96 -12.81
N PHE A 170 -9.93 1.86 -12.51
CA PHE A 170 -10.52 0.69 -11.85
C PHE A 170 -10.34 -0.58 -12.67
N VAL A 171 -10.56 -0.52 -13.98
CA VAL A 171 -10.31 -1.66 -14.88
C VAL A 171 -8.84 -2.08 -14.82
N THR A 172 -7.93 -1.11 -14.89
CA THR A 172 -6.48 -1.37 -14.81
C THR A 172 -6.09 -2.01 -13.48
N ILE A 173 -6.59 -1.49 -12.35
CA ILE A 173 -6.36 -2.05 -11.01
C ILE A 173 -6.86 -3.50 -10.93
N ASN A 174 -8.07 -3.79 -11.44
CA ASN A 174 -8.60 -5.15 -11.42
C ASN A 174 -7.76 -6.11 -12.26
N ILE A 175 -7.30 -5.69 -13.44
CA ILE A 175 -6.38 -6.50 -14.28
C ILE A 175 -5.09 -6.81 -13.52
N VAL A 176 -4.49 -5.81 -12.88
CA VAL A 176 -3.28 -6.00 -12.06
C VAL A 176 -3.55 -6.96 -10.90
N GLN A 177 -4.68 -6.81 -10.19
CA GLN A 177 -5.04 -7.71 -9.08
C GLN A 177 -5.24 -9.15 -9.54
N ILE A 178 -5.86 -9.36 -10.70
CA ILE A 178 -6.00 -10.70 -11.28
C ILE A 178 -4.62 -11.27 -11.59
N GLY A 179 -3.74 -10.50 -12.23
CA GLY A 179 -2.37 -10.94 -12.53
C GLY A 179 -1.59 -11.33 -11.26
N LEU A 180 -1.67 -10.51 -10.21
CA LEU A 180 -0.98 -10.78 -8.94
C LEU A 180 -1.51 -12.01 -8.17
N ARG A 181 -2.77 -12.40 -8.40
CA ARG A 181 -3.35 -13.62 -7.78
C ARG A 181 -2.85 -14.92 -8.43
N HIS A 182 -2.38 -14.84 -9.67
CA HIS A 182 -1.92 -15.99 -10.44
C HIS A 182 -0.39 -16.06 -10.58
N ALA A 183 0.34 -15.09 -10.01
CA ALA A 183 1.80 -15.05 -9.97
C ALA A 183 2.35 -15.72 -8.70
#